data_0b0511c76730f0f4cc6d709c3e254de2
#
_entry.id   0b0511c76730f0f4cc6d709c3e254de2
#
_cell.length_a   1.000
_cell.length_b   1.000
_cell.length_c   1.000
_cell.angle_alpha   90.00
_cell.angle_beta   90.00
_cell.angle_gamma   90.00
#
_symmetry.space_group_name_H-M   'P 1'
#
loop_
_entity.id
_entity.type
_entity.pdbx_description
1 polymer ?
#
loop_
_entity_poly.entity_id
_entity_poly.type
_entity_poly.pdbx_seq_one_letter_code
_entity_poly.pdbx_strand_id
1 'polypeptide(L)'
;NVLPKVEEPTVSKKEVEYATTFFPATSIPADLMRPYVGTEVQPGSKPGYIRAGYGNYGNLDLLANYLFRLSDRDKLNVRFQMDGMDGKLTMPETDTKWNAYYYRTRANIDYIHQFNKVDFNIAANFGLSNFNLSPVQPGKQKFTSGDFHLGVKSTDENYPIQFEAETNLMMYNRQNNNTFFFNDKVGETQVHTKGLISGAISDEQSINIGLDMRNLIYNKDLKLADDLQVYENRTALAL
;
A
#
# COMPACT_ATOMS: atom_id res chain seq x y z
N ASN A 1 -17.23 -31.15 -68.81
CA ASN A 1 -17.51 -30.43 -67.57
C ASN A 1 -16.37 -29.48 -67.28
N VAL A 2 -16.53 -28.21 -67.67
CA VAL A 2 -15.59 -27.14 -67.36
C VAL A 2 -16.11 -26.47 -66.10
N LEU A 3 -15.31 -26.55 -65.04
CA LEU A 3 -15.60 -25.90 -63.76
C LEU A 3 -15.61 -24.37 -64.00
N PRO A 4 -16.56 -23.62 -63.44
CA PRO A 4 -16.61 -22.18 -63.55
C PRO A 4 -15.37 -21.57 -62.86
N LYS A 5 -14.73 -20.64 -63.58
CA LYS A 5 -13.58 -19.90 -63.07
C LYS A 5 -14.06 -18.96 -61.94
N VAL A 6 -13.57 -19.19 -60.74
CA VAL A 6 -13.83 -18.30 -59.63
C VAL A 6 -13.07 -17.00 -59.89
N GLU A 7 -13.78 -15.90 -59.99
CA GLU A 7 -13.18 -14.57 -60.07
C GLU A 7 -12.58 -14.22 -58.70
N GLU A 8 -11.30 -13.88 -58.68
CA GLU A 8 -10.64 -13.40 -57.46
C GLU A 8 -11.26 -12.07 -57.03
N PRO A 9 -11.63 -11.90 -55.75
CA PRO A 9 -12.16 -10.64 -55.29
C PRO A 9 -11.08 -9.56 -55.38
N THR A 10 -11.33 -8.53 -56.17
CA THR A 10 -10.50 -7.33 -56.23
C THR A 10 -10.65 -6.54 -54.93
N VAL A 11 -9.84 -6.87 -53.95
CA VAL A 11 -9.72 -6.06 -52.74
C VAL A 11 -8.82 -4.86 -53.08
N SER A 12 -9.41 -3.70 -53.27
CA SER A 12 -8.63 -2.47 -53.39
C SER A 12 -7.94 -2.22 -52.03
N LYS A 13 -6.61 -2.29 -52.02
CA LYS A 13 -5.82 -1.84 -50.88
C LYS A 13 -6.08 -0.36 -50.65
N LYS A 14 -6.84 -0.02 -49.62
CA LYS A 14 -6.95 1.34 -49.14
C LYS A 14 -5.66 1.69 -48.48
N GLU A 15 -4.83 2.47 -49.13
CA GLU A 15 -3.61 3.01 -48.53
C GLU A 15 -4.04 4.00 -47.46
N VAL A 16 -3.83 3.63 -46.19
CA VAL A 16 -4.10 4.49 -45.04
C VAL A 16 -2.80 5.22 -44.76
N GLU A 17 -2.70 6.47 -45.22
CA GLU A 17 -1.64 7.37 -44.80
C GLU A 17 -1.85 7.68 -43.31
N TYR A 18 -1.00 7.10 -42.47
CA TYR A 18 -0.87 7.53 -41.08
C TYR A 18 -0.02 8.81 -41.06
N ALA A 19 -0.66 9.95 -40.90
CA ALA A 19 0.06 11.18 -40.60
C ALA A 19 0.74 11.04 -39.22
N THR A 20 1.94 10.46 -39.17
CA THR A 20 2.79 10.47 -38.01
C THR A 20 3.51 11.81 -37.93
N THR A 21 2.80 12.86 -37.65
CA THR A 21 3.41 14.09 -37.14
C THR A 21 3.67 13.90 -35.67
N PHE A 22 4.83 13.32 -35.34
CA PHE A 22 5.39 13.45 -34.01
C PHE A 22 5.80 14.91 -33.81
N PHE A 23 4.93 15.68 -33.20
CA PHE A 23 5.39 16.92 -32.57
C PHE A 23 6.21 16.48 -31.36
N PRO A 24 7.51 16.82 -31.29
CA PRO A 24 8.23 16.62 -30.06
C PRO A 24 7.51 17.45 -29.00
N ALA A 25 6.98 16.78 -28.00
CA ALA A 25 6.41 17.45 -26.83
C ALA A 25 7.54 18.24 -26.18
N THR A 26 7.61 19.54 -26.45
CA THR A 26 8.62 20.46 -25.91
C THR A 26 8.42 20.73 -24.44
N SER A 27 7.31 20.31 -23.88
CA SER A 27 7.08 20.25 -22.42
C SER A 27 6.03 19.16 -22.14
N ILE A 28 6.37 18.22 -21.29
CA ILE A 28 5.36 17.40 -20.62
C ILE A 28 4.75 18.34 -19.58
N PRO A 29 3.46 18.69 -19.67
CA PRO A 29 2.84 19.47 -18.60
C PRO A 29 2.96 18.65 -17.33
N ALA A 30 3.84 19.08 -16.44
CA ALA A 30 3.90 18.56 -15.08
C ALA A 30 2.75 19.18 -14.29
N ASP A 31 1.52 18.90 -14.70
CA ASP A 31 0.40 19.10 -13.83
C ASP A 31 0.59 18.15 -12.66
N LEU A 32 0.77 18.73 -11.49
CA LEU A 32 0.72 18.01 -10.23
C LEU A 32 -0.53 17.13 -10.29
N MET A 33 -0.33 15.81 -10.34
CA MET A 33 -1.43 14.87 -10.14
C MET A 33 -2.14 15.33 -8.87
N ARG A 34 -3.34 15.86 -9.03
CA ARG A 34 -4.17 16.16 -7.85
C ARG A 34 -4.24 14.87 -7.06
N PRO A 35 -3.94 14.90 -5.75
CA PRO A 35 -4.11 13.72 -4.95
C PRO A 35 -5.52 13.21 -5.22
N TYR A 36 -5.66 11.91 -5.48
CA TYR A 36 -6.94 11.26 -5.67
C TYR A 36 -7.73 11.48 -4.38
N VAL A 37 -8.55 12.50 -4.36
CA VAL A 37 -9.54 12.72 -3.32
C VAL A 37 -10.54 11.60 -3.54
N GLY A 38 -10.49 10.60 -2.67
CA GLY A 38 -11.27 9.39 -2.80
C GLY A 38 -12.70 9.70 -3.17
N THR A 39 -13.25 8.92 -4.06
CA THR A 39 -14.57 9.03 -4.67
C THR A 39 -15.55 9.66 -3.70
N GLU A 40 -16.05 10.84 -4.05
CA GLU A 40 -17.19 11.44 -3.39
C GLU A 40 -18.26 10.36 -3.24
N VAL A 41 -18.64 10.09 -2.01
CA VAL A 41 -19.71 9.14 -1.72
C VAL A 41 -20.98 9.73 -2.31
N GLN A 42 -21.35 9.32 -3.50
CA GLN A 42 -22.58 9.78 -4.13
C GLN A 42 -23.76 9.35 -3.23
N PRO A 43 -24.74 10.23 -3.03
CA PRO A 43 -25.96 9.88 -2.31
C PRO A 43 -26.58 8.63 -2.95
N GLY A 44 -26.69 7.54 -2.19
CA GLY A 44 -27.17 6.25 -2.69
C GLY A 44 -26.08 5.22 -3.03
N SER A 45 -24.81 5.53 -2.84
CA SER A 45 -23.74 4.54 -3.03
C SER A 45 -23.88 3.38 -2.03
N LYS A 46 -23.65 2.17 -2.53
CA LYS A 46 -23.65 0.97 -1.70
C LYS A 46 -22.52 1.05 -0.66
N PRO A 47 -22.72 0.56 0.57
CA PRO A 47 -21.74 0.68 1.65
C PRO A 47 -20.49 -0.15 1.44
N GLY A 48 -20.49 -1.06 0.47
CA GLY A 48 -19.34 -1.91 0.20
C GLY A 48 -19.41 -2.63 -1.12
N TYR A 49 -18.30 -3.29 -1.44
CA TYR A 49 -18.19 -4.12 -2.64
C TYR A 49 -17.24 -5.28 -2.41
N ILE A 50 -17.41 -6.33 -3.20
CA ILE A 50 -16.51 -7.47 -3.27
C ILE A 50 -16.15 -7.67 -4.74
N ARG A 51 -14.86 -7.89 -4.99
CA ARG A 51 -14.33 -8.31 -6.28
C ARG A 51 -13.55 -9.60 -6.08
N ALA A 52 -13.81 -10.58 -6.92
CA ALA A 52 -13.07 -11.84 -6.94
C ALA A 52 -12.69 -12.16 -8.38
N GLY A 53 -11.46 -12.51 -8.61
CA GLY A 53 -10.91 -12.90 -9.90
C GLY A 53 -10.04 -14.13 -9.74
N TYR A 54 -10.12 -15.03 -10.71
CA TYR A 54 -9.24 -16.18 -10.81
C TYR A 54 -8.81 -16.35 -12.27
N GLY A 55 -7.53 -16.59 -12.49
CA GLY A 55 -6.94 -16.65 -13.82
C GLY A 55 -5.91 -17.75 -14.01
N ASN A 56 -5.26 -17.73 -15.17
CA ASN A 56 -4.18 -18.65 -15.51
C ASN A 56 -3.03 -18.57 -14.50
N TYR A 57 -2.29 -19.66 -14.35
CA TYR A 57 -1.19 -19.78 -13.38
C TYR A 57 -1.64 -19.58 -11.92
N GLY A 58 -2.87 -19.95 -11.59
CA GLY A 58 -3.39 -19.79 -10.24
C GLY A 58 -3.50 -18.33 -9.79
N ASN A 59 -3.59 -17.37 -10.73
CA ASN A 59 -3.80 -15.98 -10.39
C ASN A 59 -5.09 -15.80 -9.60
N LEU A 60 -4.97 -15.23 -8.43
CA LEU A 60 -6.06 -14.91 -7.53
C LEU A 60 -6.07 -13.40 -7.27
N ASP A 61 -7.22 -12.78 -7.38
CA ASP A 61 -7.47 -11.40 -6.94
C ASP A 61 -8.77 -11.38 -6.14
N LEU A 62 -8.67 -11.03 -4.88
CA LEU A 62 -9.80 -10.88 -3.98
C LEU A 62 -9.71 -9.53 -3.30
N LEU A 63 -10.77 -8.75 -3.40
CA LEU A 63 -10.89 -7.46 -2.73
C LEU A 63 -12.29 -7.34 -2.15
N ALA A 64 -12.36 -7.06 -0.86
CA ALA A 64 -13.57 -6.73 -0.15
C ALA A 64 -13.39 -5.42 0.61
N ASN A 65 -14.38 -4.57 0.56
CA ASN A 65 -14.40 -3.33 1.32
C ASN A 65 -15.83 -3.07 1.79
N TYR A 66 -15.99 -2.71 3.05
CA TYR A 66 -17.29 -2.41 3.60
C TYR A 66 -17.21 -1.29 4.65
N LEU A 67 -18.08 -0.30 4.51
CA LEU A 67 -18.25 0.80 5.44
C LEU A 67 -19.50 0.58 6.29
N PHE A 68 -19.29 0.24 7.54
CA PHE A 68 -20.34 0.16 8.55
C PHE A 68 -20.59 1.55 9.12
N ARG A 69 -21.81 2.06 8.98
CA ARG A 69 -22.28 3.24 9.69
C ARG A 69 -23.00 2.77 10.95
N LEU A 70 -22.26 2.70 12.05
CA LEU A 70 -22.79 2.21 13.33
C LEU A 70 -23.75 3.24 13.97
N SER A 71 -23.43 4.51 13.78
CA SER A 71 -24.27 5.66 14.14
C SER A 71 -23.93 6.85 13.24
N ASP A 72 -24.55 8.01 13.46
CA ASP A 72 -24.20 9.24 12.77
C ASP A 72 -22.77 9.71 13.10
N ARG A 73 -22.24 9.26 14.23
CA ARG A 73 -20.93 9.63 14.76
C ARG A 73 -19.89 8.53 14.67
N ASP A 74 -20.33 7.30 14.40
CA ASP A 74 -19.47 6.12 14.39
C ASP A 74 -19.39 5.51 13.00
N LYS A 75 -18.19 5.42 12.47
CA LYS A 75 -17.91 4.80 11.19
C LYS A 75 -16.82 3.75 11.36
N LEU A 76 -17.05 2.58 10.83
CA LEU A 76 -16.07 1.50 10.79
C LEU A 76 -15.88 1.06 9.35
N ASN A 77 -14.67 1.19 8.83
CA ASN A 77 -14.31 0.68 7.52
C ASN A 77 -13.48 -0.60 7.68
N VAL A 78 -13.87 -1.64 6.96
CA VAL A 78 -13.14 -2.90 6.91
C VAL A 78 -12.77 -3.18 5.47
N ARG A 79 -11.49 -3.37 5.21
CA ARG A 79 -10.96 -3.71 3.89
C ARG A 79 -10.10 -4.95 3.97
N PHE A 80 -10.31 -5.84 3.04
CA PHE A 80 -9.50 -7.03 2.83
C PHE A 80 -9.07 -7.11 1.37
N GLN A 81 -7.82 -7.44 1.15
CA GLN A 81 -7.27 -7.67 -0.18
C GLN A 81 -6.33 -8.86 -0.14
N MET A 82 -6.48 -9.74 -1.11
CA MET A 82 -5.57 -10.83 -1.35
C MET A 82 -5.31 -10.94 -2.85
N ASP A 83 -4.06 -10.94 -3.24
CA ASP A 83 -3.64 -11.18 -4.61
C ASP A 83 -2.46 -12.14 -4.64
N GLY A 84 -2.36 -12.91 -5.68
CA GLY A 84 -1.28 -13.87 -5.80
C GLY A 84 -1.35 -14.73 -7.04
N MET A 85 -0.34 -15.54 -7.20
CA MET A 85 -0.26 -16.58 -8.21
C MET A 85 0.49 -17.79 -7.69
N ASP A 86 0.20 -18.94 -8.26
CA ASP A 86 0.93 -20.20 -8.03
C ASP A 86 0.92 -21.01 -9.32
N GLY A 87 1.99 -20.89 -10.08
CA GLY A 87 2.07 -21.45 -11.41
C GLY A 87 3.44 -22.01 -11.76
N LYS A 88 3.43 -23.02 -12.62
CA LYS A 88 4.66 -23.59 -13.17
C LYS A 88 5.09 -22.78 -14.38
N LEU A 89 6.27 -22.20 -14.30
CA LEU A 89 6.93 -21.48 -15.38
C LEU A 89 8.12 -22.27 -15.88
N THR A 90 8.45 -22.13 -17.15
CA THR A 90 9.67 -22.67 -17.74
C THR A 90 10.59 -21.51 -18.09
N MET A 91 11.82 -21.54 -17.63
CA MET A 91 12.81 -20.52 -17.97
C MET A 91 13.30 -20.75 -19.42
N PRO A 92 13.17 -19.75 -20.31
CA PRO A 92 13.52 -19.91 -21.72
C PRO A 92 14.99 -20.28 -21.95
N GLU A 93 15.88 -19.82 -21.09
CA GLU A 93 17.34 -19.98 -21.25
C GLU A 93 17.86 -21.36 -20.82
N THR A 94 17.21 -22.00 -19.86
CA THR A 94 17.71 -23.25 -19.24
C THR A 94 16.71 -24.40 -19.31
N ASP A 95 15.53 -24.18 -19.86
CA ASP A 95 14.39 -25.11 -19.86
C ASP A 95 14.05 -25.65 -18.44
N THR A 96 14.51 -24.93 -17.42
CA THR A 96 14.27 -25.31 -16.02
C THR A 96 12.85 -24.95 -15.62
N LYS A 97 12.12 -25.94 -15.11
CA LYS A 97 10.78 -25.74 -14.58
C LYS A 97 10.84 -25.16 -13.18
N TRP A 98 10.13 -24.10 -12.97
CA TRP A 98 10.06 -23.40 -11.70
C TRP A 98 8.61 -23.23 -11.28
N ASN A 99 8.29 -23.59 -10.03
CA ASN A 99 7.01 -23.29 -9.43
C ASN A 99 7.07 -21.89 -8.83
N ALA A 100 6.66 -20.90 -9.64
CA ALA A 100 6.62 -19.52 -9.20
C ALA A 100 5.35 -19.26 -8.40
N TYR A 101 5.50 -18.85 -7.15
CA TYR A 101 4.37 -18.39 -6.37
C TYR A 101 4.68 -17.08 -5.66
N TYR A 102 3.67 -16.24 -5.54
CA TYR A 102 3.60 -15.16 -4.57
C TYR A 102 2.17 -15.01 -4.08
N TYR A 103 2.00 -14.67 -2.83
CA TYR A 103 0.74 -14.30 -2.23
C TYR A 103 0.93 -13.08 -1.37
N ARG A 104 0.04 -12.11 -1.55
CA ARG A 104 0.00 -10.89 -0.77
C ARG A 104 -1.39 -10.71 -0.18
N THR A 105 -1.46 -10.67 1.14
CA THR A 105 -2.70 -10.44 1.88
C THR A 105 -2.57 -9.13 2.65
N ARG A 106 -3.61 -8.32 2.64
CA ARG A 106 -3.73 -7.10 3.40
C ARG A 106 -5.11 -7.03 4.03
N ALA A 107 -5.15 -6.68 5.29
CA ALA A 107 -6.38 -6.39 6.01
C ALA A 107 -6.23 -5.03 6.69
N ASN A 108 -7.28 -4.24 6.64
CA ASN A 108 -7.33 -2.93 7.24
C ASN A 108 -8.67 -2.78 7.97
N ILE A 109 -8.61 -2.25 9.18
CA ILE A 109 -9.76 -1.85 9.97
C ILE A 109 -9.50 -0.40 10.39
N ASP A 110 -10.46 0.46 10.13
CA ASP A 110 -10.41 1.87 10.47
C ASP A 110 -11.71 2.27 11.15
N TYR A 111 -11.62 2.78 12.37
CA TYR A 111 -12.76 3.23 13.16
C TYR A 111 -12.60 4.70 13.51
N ILE A 112 -13.63 5.47 13.28
CA ILE A 112 -13.71 6.89 13.60
C ILE A 112 -14.92 7.11 14.49
N HIS A 113 -14.70 7.77 15.62
CA HIS A 113 -15.76 8.31 16.48
C HIS A 113 -15.69 9.83 16.50
N GLN A 114 -16.78 10.48 16.14
CA GLN A 114 -16.92 11.93 16.11
C GLN A 114 -17.60 12.43 17.37
N PHE A 115 -16.82 12.94 18.32
CA PHE A 115 -17.37 13.72 19.44
C PHE A 115 -17.79 15.10 18.97
N ASN A 116 -18.43 15.87 19.83
CA ASN A 116 -18.91 17.22 19.45
C ASN A 116 -17.77 18.17 19.05
N LYS A 117 -16.57 17.99 19.60
CA LYS A 117 -15.42 18.89 19.44
C LYS A 117 -14.12 18.18 19.11
N VAL A 118 -14.16 16.88 19.05
CA VAL A 118 -12.96 16.05 18.90
C VAL A 118 -13.30 14.84 18.03
N ASP A 119 -12.47 14.55 17.08
CA ASP A 119 -12.48 13.28 16.36
C ASP A 119 -11.44 12.33 16.95
N PHE A 120 -11.83 11.08 17.09
CA PHE A 120 -11.02 9.99 17.56
C PHE A 120 -10.93 8.94 16.46
N ASN A 121 -9.71 8.52 16.14
CA ASN A 121 -9.45 7.50 15.12
C ASN A 121 -8.63 6.37 15.68
N ILE A 122 -9.05 5.13 15.40
CA ILE A 122 -8.27 3.92 15.62
C ILE A 122 -8.20 3.17 14.32
N ALA A 123 -7.01 2.81 13.89
CA ALA A 123 -6.83 1.94 12.73
C ALA A 123 -5.85 0.81 13.02
N ALA A 124 -6.08 -0.33 12.38
CA ALA A 124 -5.17 -1.45 12.40
C ALA A 124 -4.99 -1.98 10.98
N ASN A 125 -3.74 -2.22 10.60
CA ASN A 125 -3.37 -2.79 9.33
C ASN A 125 -2.58 -4.07 9.53
N PHE A 126 -2.87 -5.06 8.71
CA PHE A 126 -2.12 -6.31 8.65
C PHE A 126 -1.66 -6.57 7.23
N GLY A 127 -0.42 -6.98 7.08
CA GLY A 127 0.18 -7.34 5.81
C GLY A 127 0.93 -8.67 5.90
N LEU A 128 0.71 -9.53 4.91
CA LEU A 128 1.44 -10.78 4.73
C LEU A 128 1.82 -10.91 3.27
N SER A 129 3.10 -11.13 3.00
CA SER A 129 3.61 -11.47 1.67
C SER A 129 4.46 -12.72 1.74
N ASN A 130 4.16 -13.69 0.90
CA ASN A 130 4.93 -14.90 0.72
C ASN A 130 5.29 -15.04 -0.74
N PHE A 131 6.54 -15.32 -1.04
CA PHE A 131 6.97 -15.59 -2.40
C PHE A 131 8.22 -16.46 -2.41
N ASN A 132 8.45 -17.18 -3.50
CA ASN A 132 9.70 -17.85 -3.73
C ASN A 132 10.61 -17.01 -4.64
N LEU A 133 11.91 -17.18 -4.41
CA LEU A 133 12.93 -16.58 -5.25
C LEU A 133 13.05 -17.36 -6.57
N SER A 134 13.87 -16.83 -7.49
CA SER A 134 14.12 -17.47 -8.78
C SER A 134 14.76 -18.86 -8.60
N PRO A 135 14.66 -19.76 -9.58
CA PRO A 135 15.29 -21.07 -9.51
C PRO A 135 16.83 -21.02 -9.41
N VAL A 136 17.44 -19.93 -9.85
CA VAL A 136 18.90 -19.69 -9.70
C VAL A 136 19.28 -19.42 -8.25
N GLN A 137 18.37 -18.84 -7.49
CA GLN A 137 18.53 -18.60 -6.05
C GLN A 137 17.33 -19.16 -5.30
N PRO A 138 17.27 -20.47 -5.08
CA PRO A 138 16.14 -21.10 -4.42
C PRO A 138 16.01 -20.58 -3.00
N GLY A 139 14.78 -20.26 -2.62
CA GLY A 139 14.47 -19.78 -1.29
C GLY A 139 13.05 -19.26 -1.20
N LYS A 140 12.56 -19.18 0.02
CA LYS A 140 11.24 -18.65 0.33
C LYS A 140 11.41 -17.41 1.17
N GLN A 141 10.65 -16.37 0.84
CA GLN A 141 10.60 -15.17 1.64
C GLN A 141 9.18 -14.95 2.18
N LYS A 142 9.13 -14.53 3.42
CA LYS A 142 7.92 -14.16 4.10
C LYS A 142 8.10 -12.81 4.78
N PHE A 143 7.20 -11.88 4.48
CA PHE A 143 7.09 -10.60 5.15
C PHE A 143 5.76 -10.54 5.88
N THR A 144 5.80 -10.16 7.14
CA THR A 144 4.60 -9.92 7.93
C THR A 144 4.70 -8.52 8.53
N SER A 145 3.68 -7.72 8.38
CA SER A 145 3.58 -6.41 9.00
C SER A 145 2.29 -6.29 9.80
N GLY A 146 2.38 -5.60 10.92
CA GLY A 146 1.26 -5.12 11.70
C GLY A 146 1.46 -3.65 11.98
N ASP A 147 0.40 -2.87 11.84
CA ASP A 147 0.40 -1.44 12.11
C ASP A 147 -0.84 -1.13 12.93
N PHE A 148 -0.65 -0.34 13.98
CA PHE A 148 -1.72 0.14 14.83
C PHE A 148 -1.60 1.66 14.94
N HIS A 149 -2.67 2.34 14.60
CA HIS A 149 -2.78 3.79 14.66
C HIS A 149 -3.81 4.22 15.69
N LEU A 150 -3.47 5.22 16.46
CA LEU A 150 -4.35 5.93 17.38
C LEU A 150 -4.19 7.42 17.13
N GLY A 151 -5.29 8.11 16.88
CA GLY A 151 -5.30 9.54 16.63
C GLY A 151 -6.43 10.26 17.35
N VAL A 152 -6.17 11.47 17.73
CA VAL A 152 -7.16 12.40 18.31
C VAL A 152 -6.91 13.79 17.75
N LYS A 153 -7.96 14.47 17.32
CA LYS A 153 -7.90 15.80 16.72
C LYS A 153 -9.07 16.66 17.15
N SER A 154 -8.80 17.91 17.50
CA SER A 154 -9.86 18.90 17.73
C SER A 154 -10.55 19.27 16.41
N THR A 155 -11.88 19.45 16.45
CA THR A 155 -12.69 19.77 15.26
C THR A 155 -13.48 21.07 15.40
N ASP A 156 -13.51 21.67 16.57
CA ASP A 156 -14.19 22.94 16.82
C ASP A 156 -13.27 24.12 16.51
N GLU A 157 -13.42 24.70 15.33
CA GLU A 157 -12.62 25.84 14.85
C GLU A 157 -12.78 27.10 15.72
N ASN A 158 -13.85 27.19 16.50
CA ASN A 158 -14.09 28.33 17.42
C ASN A 158 -13.32 28.16 18.74
N TYR A 159 -12.66 27.01 18.95
CA TYR A 159 -11.89 26.82 20.16
C TYR A 159 -10.54 27.54 20.04
N PRO A 160 -10.11 28.30 21.03
CA PRO A 160 -8.89 29.10 20.92
C PRO A 160 -7.62 28.24 20.84
N ILE A 161 -7.73 26.98 21.21
CA ILE A 161 -6.62 26.02 21.16
C ILE A 161 -7.06 24.83 20.32
N GLN A 162 -6.31 24.57 19.25
CA GLN A 162 -6.43 23.40 18.42
C GLN A 162 -5.35 22.39 18.80
N PHE A 163 -5.67 21.11 18.80
CA PHE A 163 -4.69 20.06 19.06
C PHE A 163 -4.89 18.87 18.13
N GLU A 164 -3.79 18.22 17.83
CA GLU A 164 -3.74 16.95 17.13
C GLU A 164 -2.66 16.09 17.79
N ALA A 165 -2.97 14.86 18.09
CA ALA A 165 -2.01 13.88 18.59
C ALA A 165 -2.26 12.54 17.94
N GLU A 166 -1.20 11.90 17.49
CA GLU A 166 -1.23 10.58 16.90
C GLU A 166 -0.06 9.71 17.37
N THR A 167 -0.31 8.43 17.45
CA THR A 167 0.73 7.44 17.66
C THR A 167 0.53 6.27 16.73
N ASN A 168 1.62 5.82 16.12
CA ASN A 168 1.67 4.68 15.25
C ASN A 168 2.64 3.66 15.80
N LEU A 169 2.18 2.44 16.01
CA LEU A 169 2.99 1.28 16.34
C LEU A 169 3.05 0.38 15.12
N MET A 170 4.22 0.28 14.50
CA MET A 170 4.45 -0.59 13.34
C MET A 170 5.39 -1.72 13.73
N MET A 171 4.99 -2.94 13.42
CA MET A 171 5.79 -4.14 13.56
C MET A 171 6.01 -4.77 12.20
N TYR A 172 7.23 -5.08 11.87
CA TYR A 172 7.62 -5.67 10.62
C TYR A 172 8.54 -6.86 10.87
N ASN A 173 8.22 -8.00 10.27
CA ASN A 173 9.03 -9.20 10.37
C ASN A 173 9.35 -9.72 8.98
N ARG A 174 10.62 -9.97 8.73
CA ARG A 174 11.14 -10.62 7.54
C ARG A 174 11.69 -11.98 7.91
N GLN A 175 11.29 -12.99 7.18
CA GLN A 175 11.87 -14.32 7.23
C GLN A 175 12.39 -14.68 5.84
N ASN A 176 13.67 -14.94 5.75
CA ASN A 176 14.35 -15.39 4.54
C ASN A 176 14.86 -16.82 4.74
N ASN A 177 14.37 -17.76 3.93
CA ASN A 177 14.84 -19.13 3.88
C ASN A 177 15.62 -19.32 2.57
N ASN A 178 16.82 -18.77 2.48
CA ASN A 178 17.70 -18.99 1.35
C ASN A 178 18.83 -19.91 1.77
N THR A 179 19.01 -21.00 1.05
CA THR A 179 20.07 -21.99 1.28
C THR A 179 21.49 -21.43 1.10
N PHE A 180 21.64 -20.32 0.39
CA PHE A 180 22.96 -19.75 0.06
C PHE A 180 23.37 -18.59 0.99
N PHE A 181 22.43 -17.87 1.60
CA PHE A 181 22.77 -16.62 2.26
C PHE A 181 22.38 -16.51 3.74
N PHE A 182 21.68 -17.28 4.38
CA PHE A 182 21.26 -17.17 5.79
C PHE A 182 19.76 -17.40 5.93
N ASN A 183 19.46 -18.37 6.75
CA ASN A 183 18.12 -18.54 7.29
C ASN A 183 17.91 -17.49 8.39
N ASP A 184 17.43 -16.31 8.02
CA ASP A 184 17.36 -15.19 8.95
C ASP A 184 15.94 -14.70 9.17
N LYS A 185 15.63 -14.47 10.45
CA LYS A 185 14.42 -13.78 10.90
C LYS A 185 14.83 -12.46 11.51
N VAL A 186 14.43 -11.38 10.90
CA VAL A 186 14.64 -10.04 11.41
C VAL A 186 13.29 -9.38 11.65
N GLY A 187 13.11 -8.82 12.84
CA GLY A 187 11.95 -8.01 13.19
C GLY A 187 12.36 -6.60 13.54
N GLU A 188 11.52 -5.68 13.13
CA GLU A 188 11.61 -4.26 13.38
C GLU A 188 10.32 -3.79 14.03
N THR A 189 10.44 -3.00 15.09
CA THR A 189 9.31 -2.31 15.70
C THR A 189 9.59 -0.82 15.69
N GLN A 190 8.64 -0.07 15.11
CA GLN A 190 8.67 1.39 15.13
C GLN A 190 7.52 1.91 15.98
N VAL A 191 7.83 2.88 16.85
CA VAL A 191 6.84 3.72 17.51
C VAL A 191 7.05 5.15 17.04
N HIS A 192 6.02 5.73 16.44
CA HIS A 192 6.05 7.10 15.96
C HIS A 192 4.91 7.88 16.60
N THR A 193 5.23 8.84 17.44
CA THR A 193 4.27 9.69 18.12
C THR A 193 4.46 11.14 17.69
N LYS A 194 3.38 11.77 17.29
CA LYS A 194 3.33 13.19 16.96
C LYS A 194 2.28 13.88 17.79
N GLY A 195 2.58 15.12 18.15
CA GLY A 195 1.63 16.01 18.81
C GLY A 195 1.80 17.41 18.27
N LEU A 196 0.69 18.10 18.06
CA LEU A 196 0.66 19.50 17.66
C LEU A 196 -0.38 20.22 18.51
N ILE A 197 0.00 21.35 19.05
CA ILE A 197 -0.90 22.28 19.73
C ILE A 197 -0.75 23.62 19.04
N SER A 198 -1.85 24.18 18.62
CA SER A 198 -1.94 25.49 17.93
C SER A 198 -2.90 26.39 18.70
N GLY A 199 -2.53 27.62 18.91
CA GLY A 199 -3.38 28.59 19.58
C GLY A 199 -3.21 30.00 19.02
N ALA A 200 -4.31 30.74 18.93
CA ALA A 200 -4.28 32.16 18.63
C ALA A 200 -3.96 32.96 19.91
N ILE A 201 -2.96 33.84 19.83
CA ILE A 201 -2.62 34.79 20.89
C ILE A 201 -3.38 36.10 20.67
N SER A 202 -3.55 36.48 19.41
CA SER A 202 -4.31 37.63 18.94
C SER A 202 -4.84 37.38 17.53
N ASP A 203 -5.57 38.31 16.96
CA ASP A 203 -6.07 38.22 15.57
C ASP A 203 -4.94 38.10 14.53
N GLU A 204 -3.74 38.54 14.89
CA GLU A 204 -2.58 38.55 13.98
C GLU A 204 -1.47 37.56 14.39
N GLN A 205 -1.58 36.95 15.56
CA GLN A 205 -0.51 36.12 16.12
C GLN A 205 -1.04 34.74 16.57
N SER A 206 -0.34 33.71 16.16
CA SER A 206 -0.59 32.34 16.61
C SER A 206 0.69 31.68 17.11
N ILE A 207 0.55 30.72 17.98
CA ILE A 207 1.65 29.87 18.45
C ILE A 207 1.34 28.43 18.05
N ASN A 208 2.38 27.73 17.56
CA ASN A 208 2.33 26.31 17.25
C ASN A 208 3.46 25.62 17.98
N ILE A 209 3.13 24.57 18.73
CA ILE A 209 4.09 23.74 19.43
C ILE A 209 3.90 22.32 18.95
N GLY A 210 4.94 21.73 18.38
CA GLY A 210 4.92 20.37 17.84
C GLY A 210 5.91 19.46 18.57
N LEU A 211 5.56 18.19 18.64
CA LEU A 211 6.41 17.08 19.10
C LEU A 211 6.42 16.00 18.03
N ASP A 212 7.58 15.55 17.63
CA ASP A 212 7.77 14.37 16.79
C ASP A 212 8.80 13.44 17.44
N MET A 213 8.35 12.26 17.86
CA MET A 213 9.20 11.26 18.50
C MET A 213 9.13 9.95 17.73
N ARG A 214 10.27 9.43 17.33
CA ARG A 214 10.39 8.16 16.60
C ARG A 214 11.37 7.24 17.30
N ASN A 215 10.91 6.03 17.60
CA ASN A 215 11.72 4.93 18.12
C ASN A 215 11.74 3.80 17.12
N LEU A 216 12.94 3.29 16.84
CA LEU A 216 13.19 2.16 15.97
C LEU A 216 13.94 1.10 16.76
N ILE A 217 13.36 -0.09 16.86
CA ILE A 217 13.88 -1.20 17.66
C ILE A 217 13.96 -2.44 16.77
N TYR A 218 15.13 -3.06 16.71
CA TYR A 218 15.35 -4.33 16.02
C TYR A 218 15.40 -5.49 17.03
N ASN A 219 14.82 -6.62 16.65
CA ASN A 219 14.81 -7.82 17.50
C ASN A 219 16.12 -8.63 17.46
N LYS A 220 17.04 -8.26 16.55
CA LYS A 220 18.37 -8.86 16.42
C LYS A 220 19.40 -7.84 16.03
N ASP A 221 20.53 -7.92 16.71
CA ASP A 221 21.76 -7.26 16.30
C ASP A 221 22.43 -8.13 15.21
N LEU A 222 22.25 -7.79 13.96
CA LEU A 222 22.98 -8.46 12.87
C LEU A 222 24.34 -7.78 12.71
N LYS A 223 25.41 -8.52 13.01
CA LYS A 223 26.78 -8.10 12.74
C LYS A 223 27.25 -8.76 11.47
N LEU A 224 27.70 -8.00 10.48
CA LEU A 224 28.26 -8.51 9.24
C LEU A 224 29.73 -8.93 9.40
N ALA A 225 30.42 -8.33 10.35
CA ALA A 225 31.78 -8.64 10.78
C ALA A 225 31.91 -8.20 12.22
N ASP A 226 33.01 -8.56 12.91
CA ASP A 226 33.16 -8.34 14.35
C ASP A 226 32.93 -6.88 14.81
N ASP A 227 33.03 -5.90 13.89
CA ASP A 227 32.89 -4.48 14.22
C ASP A 227 31.76 -3.76 13.42
N LEU A 228 31.02 -4.42 12.52
CA LEU A 228 30.02 -3.80 11.69
C LEU A 228 28.60 -4.20 12.13
N GLN A 229 27.96 -3.37 12.90
CA GLN A 229 26.55 -3.54 13.29
C GLN A 229 25.64 -3.04 12.15
N VAL A 230 24.80 -3.93 11.59
CA VAL A 230 23.90 -3.61 10.47
C VAL A 230 22.58 -3.05 10.97
N TYR A 231 22.11 -3.51 12.12
CA TYR A 231 20.88 -3.05 12.74
C TYR A 231 21.16 -2.43 14.10
N GLU A 232 20.72 -1.21 14.28
CA GLU A 232 20.91 -0.45 15.49
C GLU A 232 19.58 0.19 15.93
N ASN A 233 19.30 0.08 17.23
CA ASN A 233 18.14 0.78 17.78
C ASN A 233 18.37 2.28 17.76
N ARG A 234 17.37 3.05 17.33
CA ARG A 234 17.46 4.50 17.18
C ARG A 234 16.27 5.19 17.81
N THR A 235 16.55 6.33 18.42
CA THR A 235 15.53 7.25 18.92
C THR A 235 15.79 8.61 18.30
N ALA A 236 14.77 9.23 17.73
CA ALA A 236 14.81 10.60 17.26
C ALA A 236 13.70 11.40 17.94
N LEU A 237 14.00 12.62 18.32
CA LEU A 237 13.08 13.58 18.93
C LEU A 237 13.27 14.92 18.23
N ALA A 238 12.16 15.53 17.78
CA ALA A 238 12.09 16.89 17.28
C ALA A 238 11.00 17.67 18.02
N LEU A 239 11.27 18.94 18.28
CA LEU A 239 10.36 19.89 18.94
C LEU A 239 10.10 21.07 18.02
#